data_db58bf6eff0834d6b234cd87dd428000
#
_entry.id   db58bf6eff0834d6b234cd87dd428000
#
_cell.length_a   1.000
_cell.length_b   1.000
_cell.length_c   1.000
_cell.angle_alpha   90.00
_cell.angle_beta   90.00
_cell.angle_gamma   90.00
#
_symmetry.space_group_name_H-M   'P 1'
#
loop_
_entity.id
_entity.type
_entity.pdbx_description
1 polymer ?
#
loop_
_entity_poly.entity_id
_entity_poly.type
_entity_poly.pdbx_seq_one_letter_code
_entity_poly.pdbx_strand_id
1 'polypeptide(L)'
;MVRASAATHINMKALTVPELVARAAEHPFLGEHLAMGTGAHHGQAVARRRGMELLSAYEPIYDISVHSGAQSLVADLASASRFGDELGFQAVTLREQDGQAAPCDPFVDSLDDPELVALDRMVRALHTINFLGSQQHGLLFLRVHERLLKSVRYDHGRHFSNVLLSFGLNPGRVVIELPAAAVAHRTFVGYLTKSYQRYGFKVAGNLPNAGQILSVSDMARLDFVKMDATSALRDSMVKPLVSYAARLRIPLIFNRVADTAQFEQLQQYDVRFVQGPVFASQDKLVQRGTV
;
A
#
# COMPACT_ATOMS: atom_id res chain seq x y z
N MET A 1 11.94 -47.21 -8.59
CA MET A 1 10.57 -46.68 -8.86
C MET A 1 10.14 -45.82 -7.71
N VAL A 2 10.35 -44.50 -7.82
CA VAL A 2 9.92 -43.51 -6.82
C VAL A 2 8.70 -42.83 -7.36
N ARG A 3 7.54 -43.03 -6.72
CA ARG A 3 6.28 -42.38 -7.07
C ARG A 3 6.37 -40.89 -6.74
N ALA A 4 6.27 -40.05 -7.75
CA ALA A 4 6.06 -38.61 -7.58
C ALA A 4 4.66 -38.39 -6.97
N SER A 5 4.64 -37.82 -5.77
CA SER A 5 3.41 -37.34 -5.12
C SER A 5 2.93 -36.11 -5.86
N ALA A 6 1.81 -36.23 -6.54
CA ALA A 6 1.11 -35.07 -7.13
C ALA A 6 0.58 -34.19 -5.99
N ALA A 7 1.19 -33.03 -5.81
CA ALA A 7 0.65 -31.98 -4.94
C ALA A 7 -0.68 -31.50 -5.56
N THR A 8 -1.77 -31.86 -4.92
CA THR A 8 -3.12 -31.40 -5.27
C THR A 8 -3.17 -29.90 -4.97
N HIS A 9 -3.02 -29.05 -5.98
CA HIS A 9 -3.35 -27.65 -5.87
C HIS A 9 -4.87 -27.54 -5.62
N ILE A 10 -5.22 -27.38 -4.37
CA ILE A 10 -6.57 -26.96 -3.98
C ILE A 10 -6.70 -25.54 -4.52
N ASN A 11 -7.42 -25.39 -5.63
CA ASN A 11 -7.79 -24.11 -6.18
C ASN A 11 -8.84 -23.48 -5.23
N MET A 12 -8.38 -22.85 -4.16
CA MET A 12 -9.27 -22.10 -3.26
C MET A 12 -9.84 -20.92 -4.03
N LYS A 13 -11.14 -20.97 -4.30
CA LYS A 13 -11.87 -19.86 -4.89
C LYS A 13 -11.59 -18.61 -4.08
N ALA A 14 -11.11 -17.55 -4.72
CA ALA A 14 -10.89 -16.28 -4.09
C ALA A 14 -12.21 -15.73 -3.53
N LEU A 15 -12.20 -15.30 -2.27
CA LEU A 15 -13.39 -14.75 -1.62
C LEU A 15 -13.69 -13.36 -2.17
N THR A 16 -14.96 -13.07 -2.31
CA THR A 16 -15.49 -11.77 -2.73
C THR A 16 -15.61 -10.80 -1.54
N VAL A 17 -15.77 -9.50 -1.81
CA VAL A 17 -15.96 -8.50 -0.76
C VAL A 17 -17.13 -8.85 0.19
N PRO A 18 -18.33 -9.24 -0.30
CA PRO A 18 -19.42 -9.65 0.59
C PRO A 18 -19.07 -10.85 1.47
N GLU A 19 -18.39 -11.86 0.93
CA GLU A 19 -17.97 -13.03 1.70
C GLU A 19 -16.95 -12.67 2.78
N LEU A 20 -16.04 -11.73 2.50
CA LEU A 20 -15.05 -11.23 3.46
C LEU A 20 -15.69 -10.37 4.55
N VAL A 21 -16.67 -9.52 4.20
CA VAL A 21 -17.44 -8.73 5.19
C VAL A 21 -18.26 -9.65 6.09
N ALA A 22 -18.87 -10.70 5.54
CA ALA A 22 -19.58 -11.70 6.34
C ALA A 22 -18.65 -12.39 7.36
N ARG A 23 -17.43 -12.74 6.98
CA ARG A 23 -16.42 -13.27 7.92
C ARG A 23 -15.95 -12.23 8.94
N ALA A 24 -15.80 -10.98 8.51
CA ALA A 24 -15.44 -9.90 9.42
C ALA A 24 -16.50 -9.65 10.48
N ALA A 25 -17.79 -9.90 10.19
CA ALA A 25 -18.89 -9.79 11.15
C ALA A 25 -18.75 -10.76 12.33
N GLU A 26 -18.07 -11.90 12.16
CA GLU A 26 -17.78 -12.86 13.23
C GLU A 26 -16.58 -12.43 14.10
N HIS A 27 -15.78 -11.47 13.64
CA HIS A 27 -14.62 -11.00 14.38
C HIS A 27 -15.06 -9.96 15.44
N PRO A 28 -14.72 -10.14 16.73
CA PRO A 28 -15.26 -9.35 17.84
C PRO A 28 -15.12 -7.84 17.68
N PHE A 29 -14.04 -7.39 17.04
CA PHE A 29 -13.77 -5.97 16.83
C PHE A 29 -14.23 -5.47 15.45
N LEU A 30 -13.98 -6.24 14.37
CA LEU A 30 -14.28 -5.78 13.03
C LEU A 30 -15.77 -5.80 12.71
N GLY A 31 -16.51 -6.76 13.31
CA GLY A 31 -17.95 -6.91 13.09
C GLY A 31 -18.78 -5.71 13.54
N GLU A 32 -18.28 -4.94 14.52
CA GLU A 32 -18.96 -3.74 15.00
C GLU A 32 -18.79 -2.54 14.05
N HIS A 33 -17.77 -2.59 13.18
CA HIS A 33 -17.34 -1.42 12.41
C HIS A 33 -17.41 -1.60 10.91
N LEU A 34 -17.23 -2.83 10.41
CA LEU A 34 -17.22 -3.11 8.97
C LEU A 34 -18.61 -3.59 8.50
N ALA A 35 -19.07 -3.01 7.41
CA ALA A 35 -20.34 -3.37 6.79
C ALA A 35 -20.22 -3.29 5.26
N MET A 36 -21.20 -3.86 4.56
CA MET A 36 -21.36 -3.58 3.14
C MET A 36 -21.87 -2.15 2.94
N GLY A 37 -21.27 -1.45 1.97
CA GLY A 37 -21.71 -0.15 1.54
C GLY A 37 -23.08 -0.21 0.85
N THR A 38 -23.79 0.90 0.89
CA THR A 38 -25.11 1.08 0.24
C THR A 38 -25.05 2.22 -0.77
N GLY A 39 -26.04 2.34 -1.63
CA GLY A 39 -26.11 3.41 -2.61
C GLY A 39 -24.89 3.43 -3.54
N ALA A 40 -24.18 4.55 -3.58
CA ALA A 40 -22.98 4.74 -4.41
C ALA A 40 -21.81 3.81 -4.04
N HIS A 41 -21.81 3.24 -2.82
CA HIS A 41 -20.77 2.34 -2.32
C HIS A 41 -21.19 0.86 -2.35
N HIS A 42 -22.25 0.54 -3.09
CA HIS A 42 -22.69 -0.85 -3.26
C HIS A 42 -21.55 -1.71 -3.80
N GLY A 43 -21.37 -2.90 -3.22
CA GLY A 43 -20.30 -3.83 -3.63
C GLY A 43 -18.95 -3.63 -2.91
N GLN A 44 -18.78 -2.55 -2.15
CA GLN A 44 -17.59 -2.28 -1.34
C GLN A 44 -17.87 -2.48 0.15
N ALA A 45 -16.84 -2.85 0.91
CA ALA A 45 -16.86 -2.73 2.35
C ALA A 45 -16.68 -1.26 2.75
N VAL A 46 -17.36 -0.84 3.79
CA VAL A 46 -17.22 0.47 4.43
C VAL A 46 -16.94 0.30 5.91
N ALA A 47 -16.24 1.24 6.52
CA ALA A 47 -16.03 1.24 7.96
C ALA A 47 -16.79 2.42 8.59
N ARG A 48 -17.55 2.12 9.67
CA ARG A 48 -18.34 3.11 10.39
C ARG A 48 -17.83 3.30 11.79
N ARG A 49 -17.52 4.55 12.13
CA ARG A 49 -17.08 4.90 13.49
C ARG A 49 -17.46 6.34 13.83
N ARG A 50 -18.10 6.53 15.01
CA ARG A 50 -18.47 7.86 15.53
C ARG A 50 -19.25 8.72 14.50
N GLY A 51 -20.15 8.12 13.74
CA GLY A 51 -20.93 8.81 12.71
C GLY A 51 -20.18 9.11 11.42
N MET A 52 -18.91 8.72 11.30
CA MET A 52 -18.14 8.82 10.07
C MET A 52 -18.21 7.52 9.29
N GLU A 53 -18.31 7.62 7.96
CA GLU A 53 -18.13 6.51 7.04
C GLU A 53 -16.79 6.66 6.32
N LEU A 54 -15.95 5.64 6.46
CA LEU A 54 -14.62 5.56 5.84
C LEU A 54 -14.66 4.57 4.68
N LEU A 55 -14.04 4.97 3.58
CA LEU A 55 -14.00 4.26 2.31
C LEU A 55 -12.56 3.98 1.89
N SER A 56 -12.39 3.08 0.92
CA SER A 56 -11.10 2.78 0.31
C SER A 56 -10.99 3.39 -1.08
N ALA A 57 -9.85 4.02 -1.33
CA ALA A 57 -9.37 4.29 -2.68
C ALA A 57 -7.94 3.75 -2.85
N TYR A 58 -7.50 3.63 -4.09
CA TYR A 58 -6.22 3.02 -4.41
C TYR A 58 -5.48 3.86 -5.44
N GLU A 59 -4.30 4.33 -5.06
CA GLU A 59 -3.40 5.08 -5.92
C GLU A 59 -2.38 4.14 -6.55
N PRO A 60 -2.29 4.01 -7.89
CA PRO A 60 -1.40 3.08 -8.53
C PRO A 60 0.08 3.46 -8.37
N ILE A 61 0.93 2.43 -8.31
CA ILE A 61 2.39 2.52 -8.39
C ILE A 61 2.79 1.86 -9.70
N TYR A 62 3.37 2.62 -10.61
CA TYR A 62 3.73 2.17 -11.96
C TYR A 62 5.18 1.71 -12.06
N ASP A 63 5.43 0.63 -12.79
CA ASP A 63 6.72 0.23 -13.33
C ASP A 63 6.86 0.81 -14.73
N ILE A 64 7.70 1.82 -14.89
CA ILE A 64 7.89 2.54 -16.15
C ILE A 64 9.06 2.02 -16.98
N SER A 65 9.75 0.96 -16.54
CA SER A 65 10.93 0.43 -17.24
C SER A 65 10.63 -0.13 -18.63
N VAL A 66 9.41 -0.59 -18.87
CA VAL A 66 9.02 -1.23 -20.14
C VAL A 66 8.81 -0.20 -21.26
N HIS A 67 8.61 1.07 -20.93
CA HIS A 67 8.31 2.13 -21.89
C HIS A 67 9.52 2.97 -22.32
N SER A 68 10.73 2.65 -21.85
CA SER A 68 11.98 3.32 -22.25
C SER A 68 12.46 2.95 -23.66
N GLY A 69 11.78 2.05 -24.36
CA GLY A 69 11.99 1.74 -25.77
C GLY A 69 11.16 2.68 -26.66
N ALA A 70 11.82 3.48 -27.49
CA ALA A 70 11.26 4.50 -28.38
C ALA A 70 10.30 3.95 -29.44
N GLN A 71 9.09 3.51 -29.05
CA GLN A 71 7.99 3.25 -29.98
C GLN A 71 6.69 3.03 -29.20
N SER A 72 5.94 4.05 -28.91
CA SER A 72 4.48 4.08 -28.97
C SER A 72 3.93 5.44 -28.55
N LEU A 73 4.07 6.44 -29.40
CA LEU A 73 3.37 7.72 -29.25
C LEU A 73 1.94 7.68 -29.83
N VAL A 74 1.49 6.53 -30.32
CA VAL A 74 0.16 6.41 -30.96
C VAL A 74 -0.46 5.05 -30.59
N ALA A 75 -0.92 4.87 -29.37
CA ALA A 75 -1.86 3.79 -29.06
C ALA A 75 -2.74 4.17 -27.88
N ASP A 76 -4.00 4.28 -28.17
CA ASP A 76 -5.18 4.29 -27.29
C ASP A 76 -5.13 5.07 -25.96
N LEU A 77 -5.70 6.27 -26.04
CA LEU A 77 -6.01 7.18 -24.94
C LEU A 77 -6.99 6.61 -23.87
N ALA A 78 -7.37 5.35 -23.98
CA ALA A 78 -8.42 4.74 -23.15
C ALA A 78 -7.94 3.62 -22.19
N SER A 79 -6.65 3.18 -22.23
CA SER A 79 -6.20 2.07 -21.40
C SER A 79 -5.16 2.47 -20.34
N ALA A 80 -5.20 1.76 -19.21
CA ALA A 80 -4.31 1.95 -18.06
C ALA A 80 -2.80 1.74 -18.36
N SER A 81 -2.45 1.31 -19.56
CA SER A 81 -1.08 1.04 -20.02
C SER A 81 -0.27 2.27 -20.44
N ARG A 82 -0.84 3.48 -20.32
CA ARG A 82 -0.16 4.71 -20.77
C ARG A 82 1.12 5.02 -20.01
N PHE A 83 1.23 4.60 -18.77
CA PHE A 83 2.36 4.93 -17.89
C PHE A 83 3.26 3.74 -17.55
N GLY A 84 2.86 2.52 -17.85
CA GLY A 84 3.58 1.30 -17.51
C GLY A 84 2.70 0.24 -16.85
N ASP A 85 3.31 -0.86 -16.42
CA ASP A 85 2.65 -1.91 -15.67
C ASP A 85 2.43 -1.50 -14.21
N GLU A 86 1.31 -1.90 -13.62
CA GLU A 86 1.01 -1.62 -12.22
C GLU A 86 1.76 -2.62 -11.31
N LEU A 87 2.77 -2.16 -10.56
CA LEU A 87 3.42 -2.93 -9.49
C LEU A 87 2.41 -3.28 -8.38
N GLY A 88 1.55 -2.35 -8.08
CA GLY A 88 0.56 -2.42 -7.02
C GLY A 88 -0.07 -1.07 -6.73
N PHE A 89 -0.70 -0.96 -5.56
CA PHE A 89 -1.51 0.20 -5.21
C PHE A 89 -1.29 0.61 -3.77
N GLN A 90 -1.22 1.91 -3.54
CA GLN A 90 -1.27 2.50 -2.21
C GLN A 90 -2.71 2.70 -1.79
N ALA A 91 -3.10 2.18 -0.65
CA ALA A 91 -4.41 2.46 -0.08
C ALA A 91 -4.49 3.91 0.43
N VAL A 92 -5.61 4.55 0.13
CA VAL A 92 -5.97 5.90 0.59
C VAL A 92 -7.32 5.80 1.28
N THR A 93 -7.40 6.35 2.50
CA THR A 93 -8.68 6.43 3.21
C THR A 93 -9.44 7.66 2.71
N LEU A 94 -10.70 7.44 2.33
CA LEU A 94 -11.62 8.53 2.04
C LEU A 94 -12.64 8.64 3.17
N ARG A 95 -13.09 9.85 3.44
CA ARG A 95 -14.26 10.14 4.28
C ARG A 95 -15.36 10.71 3.42
N GLU A 96 -16.55 10.14 3.55
CA GLU A 96 -17.74 10.76 2.95
C GLU A 96 -18.30 11.82 3.88
N GLN A 97 -18.54 12.98 3.32
CA GLN A 97 -19.24 14.09 3.96
C GLN A 97 -20.09 14.80 2.93
N ASP A 98 -21.38 15.00 3.25
CA ASP A 98 -22.34 15.67 2.38
C ASP A 98 -22.44 15.08 0.95
N GLY A 99 -22.32 13.74 0.84
CA GLY A 99 -22.37 13.02 -0.43
C GLY A 99 -21.11 13.15 -1.29
N GLN A 100 -20.03 13.68 -0.74
CA GLN A 100 -18.72 13.74 -1.41
C GLN A 100 -17.67 12.97 -0.64
N ALA A 101 -16.96 12.08 -1.33
CA ALA A 101 -15.84 11.34 -0.77
C ALA A 101 -14.53 12.10 -1.04
N ALA A 102 -13.80 12.44 0.02
CA ALA A 102 -12.52 13.12 -0.07
C ALA A 102 -11.43 12.38 0.71
N PRO A 103 -10.16 12.40 0.23
CA PRO A 103 -9.04 11.85 0.98
C PRO A 103 -8.96 12.46 2.38
N CYS A 104 -8.79 11.62 3.38
CA CYS A 104 -8.63 12.05 4.76
C CYS A 104 -7.51 11.29 5.45
N ASP A 105 -6.94 11.91 6.47
CA ASP A 105 -6.15 11.19 7.46
C ASP A 105 -7.08 10.85 8.63
N PRO A 106 -7.48 9.58 8.82
CA PRO A 106 -8.42 9.22 9.88
C PRO A 106 -7.82 9.36 11.29
N PHE A 107 -6.51 9.65 11.40
CA PHE A 107 -5.76 9.75 12.64
C PHE A 107 -5.55 11.19 13.14
N VAL A 108 -6.07 12.19 12.42
CA VAL A 108 -5.90 13.63 12.76
C VAL A 108 -6.55 13.99 14.11
N ASP A 109 -7.67 13.37 14.44
CA ASP A 109 -8.32 13.60 15.72
C ASP A 109 -7.46 13.03 16.86
N SER A 110 -7.38 13.76 17.98
CA SER A 110 -6.60 13.34 19.14
C SER A 110 -7.24 12.11 19.80
N LEU A 111 -6.82 10.94 19.32
CA LEU A 111 -7.19 9.65 19.86
C LEU A 111 -6.21 9.25 20.96
N ASP A 112 -6.65 8.54 21.98
CA ASP A 112 -5.75 7.82 22.85
C ASP A 112 -5.08 6.64 22.10
N ASP A 113 -4.04 6.04 22.68
CA ASP A 113 -3.31 4.96 22.00
C ASP A 113 -4.16 3.71 21.72
N PRO A 114 -5.04 3.24 22.62
CA PRO A 114 -5.98 2.15 22.33
C PRO A 114 -6.92 2.44 21.15
N GLU A 115 -7.50 3.63 21.10
CA GLU A 115 -8.38 4.06 20.01
C GLU A 115 -7.64 4.15 18.67
N LEU A 116 -6.43 4.68 18.68
CA LEU A 116 -5.59 4.77 17.51
C LEU A 116 -5.21 3.39 16.97
N VAL A 117 -4.84 2.46 17.85
CA VAL A 117 -4.54 1.06 17.48
C VAL A 117 -5.78 0.38 16.88
N ALA A 118 -6.95 0.60 17.47
CA ALA A 118 -8.21 0.07 16.99
C ALA A 118 -8.55 0.62 15.59
N LEU A 119 -8.42 1.93 15.41
CA LEU A 119 -8.68 2.59 14.12
C LEU A 119 -7.72 2.12 13.03
N ASP A 120 -6.42 2.02 13.31
CA ASP A 120 -5.41 1.54 12.36
C ASP A 120 -5.72 0.09 11.91
N ARG A 121 -6.08 -0.78 12.85
CA ARG A 121 -6.47 -2.17 12.55
C ARG A 121 -7.69 -2.24 11.66
N MET A 122 -8.71 -1.44 11.97
CA MET A 122 -9.95 -1.37 11.20
C MET A 122 -9.69 -0.85 9.76
N VAL A 123 -8.96 0.25 9.61
CA VAL A 123 -8.66 0.85 8.30
C VAL A 123 -7.83 -0.11 7.43
N ARG A 124 -6.84 -0.78 7.99
CA ARG A 124 -6.05 -1.78 7.26
C ARG A 124 -6.90 -2.98 6.83
N ALA A 125 -7.80 -3.46 7.69
CA ALA A 125 -8.72 -4.53 7.34
C ALA A 125 -9.67 -4.09 6.22
N LEU A 126 -10.26 -2.89 6.31
CA LEU A 126 -11.13 -2.30 5.29
C LEU A 126 -10.45 -2.29 3.92
N HIS A 127 -9.24 -1.71 3.85
CA HIS A 127 -8.50 -1.63 2.58
C HIS A 127 -8.17 -3.01 2.01
N THR A 128 -7.78 -3.96 2.87
CA THR A 128 -7.41 -5.31 2.42
C THR A 128 -8.62 -6.10 1.93
N ILE A 129 -9.77 -6.01 2.60
CA ILE A 129 -11.02 -6.64 2.19
C ILE A 129 -11.44 -6.12 0.81
N ASN A 130 -11.46 -4.79 0.63
CA ASN A 130 -11.84 -4.20 -0.64
C ASN A 130 -10.86 -4.57 -1.77
N PHE A 131 -9.55 -4.52 -1.52
CA PHE A 131 -8.54 -4.80 -2.54
C PHE A 131 -8.53 -6.28 -2.96
N LEU A 132 -8.41 -7.19 -2.00
CA LEU A 132 -8.29 -8.61 -2.30
C LEU A 132 -9.65 -9.23 -2.66
N GLY A 133 -10.73 -8.75 -2.07
CA GLY A 133 -12.10 -9.20 -2.37
C GLY A 133 -12.59 -8.78 -3.75
N SER A 134 -12.10 -7.64 -4.26
CA SER A 134 -12.33 -7.21 -5.66
C SER A 134 -11.33 -7.84 -6.65
N GLN A 135 -10.51 -8.79 -6.18
CA GLN A 135 -9.51 -9.49 -6.99
C GLN A 135 -8.54 -8.57 -7.75
N GLN A 136 -8.25 -7.40 -7.18
CA GLN A 136 -7.25 -6.49 -7.72
C GLN A 136 -5.90 -7.22 -7.82
N HIS A 137 -5.16 -7.00 -8.90
CA HIS A 137 -3.82 -7.56 -9.08
C HIS A 137 -2.75 -6.75 -8.36
N GLY A 138 -1.50 -7.26 -8.36
CA GLY A 138 -0.36 -6.57 -7.78
C GLY A 138 -0.31 -6.57 -6.25
N LEU A 139 0.42 -5.64 -5.70
CA LEU A 139 0.67 -5.48 -4.28
C LEU A 139 -0.20 -4.39 -3.67
N LEU A 140 -0.62 -4.58 -2.43
CA LEU A 140 -1.34 -3.57 -1.64
C LEU A 140 -0.40 -2.93 -0.63
N PHE A 141 -0.12 -1.64 -0.76
CA PHE A 141 0.67 -0.85 0.16
C PHE A 141 -0.22 -0.20 1.22
N LEU A 142 0.04 -0.49 2.49
CA LEU A 142 -0.70 0.00 3.64
C LEU A 142 0.21 0.80 4.57
N ARG A 143 -0.11 2.07 4.80
CA ARG A 143 0.59 2.90 5.77
C ARG A 143 0.28 2.46 7.19
N VAL A 144 1.28 2.53 8.06
CA VAL A 144 1.14 2.35 9.50
C VAL A 144 1.39 3.68 10.18
N HIS A 145 0.51 4.03 11.10
CA HIS A 145 0.68 5.27 11.86
C HIS A 145 1.86 5.18 12.85
N GLU A 146 2.65 6.24 12.96
CA GLU A 146 3.87 6.28 13.79
C GLU A 146 3.61 5.95 15.26
N ARG A 147 2.53 6.50 15.85
CA ARG A 147 2.17 6.25 17.25
C ARG A 147 1.82 4.78 17.50
N LEU A 148 1.20 4.09 16.52
CA LEU A 148 0.94 2.65 16.64
C LEU A 148 2.25 1.87 16.80
N LEU A 149 3.29 2.22 16.06
CA LEU A 149 4.59 1.54 16.16
C LEU A 149 5.26 1.73 17.51
N LYS A 150 4.96 2.84 18.21
CA LYS A 150 5.47 3.14 19.56
C LYS A 150 4.62 2.53 20.66
N SER A 151 3.30 2.43 20.47
CA SER A 151 2.37 1.91 21.48
C SER A 151 2.32 0.38 21.54
N VAL A 152 2.67 -0.33 20.46
CA VAL A 152 2.74 -1.79 20.42
C VAL A 152 4.16 -2.25 20.73
N ARG A 153 4.37 -2.88 21.89
CA ARG A 153 5.72 -3.27 22.35
C ARG A 153 6.31 -4.49 21.66
N TYR A 154 5.47 -5.43 21.21
CA TYR A 154 5.92 -6.72 20.66
C TYR A 154 5.04 -7.18 19.49
N ASP A 155 5.62 -8.02 18.63
CA ASP A 155 4.92 -8.74 17.56
C ASP A 155 4.10 -7.85 16.62
N HIS A 156 4.75 -6.77 16.13
CA HIS A 156 4.18 -6.00 15.04
C HIS A 156 3.83 -6.94 13.86
N GLY A 157 2.63 -6.83 13.37
CA GLY A 157 2.13 -7.68 12.29
C GLY A 157 1.38 -8.94 12.72
N ARG A 158 1.62 -9.51 13.92
CA ARG A 158 0.97 -10.76 14.35
C ARG A 158 -0.55 -10.68 14.31
N HIS A 159 -1.11 -9.65 14.94
CA HIS A 159 -2.57 -9.49 14.97
C HIS A 159 -3.14 -9.38 13.56
N PHE A 160 -2.56 -8.52 12.73
CA PHE A 160 -3.06 -8.30 11.36
C PHE A 160 -2.87 -9.52 10.47
N SER A 161 -1.76 -10.24 10.59
CA SER A 161 -1.57 -11.52 9.89
C SER A 161 -2.63 -12.55 10.29
N ASN A 162 -2.93 -12.68 11.58
CA ASN A 162 -3.96 -13.60 12.06
C ASN A 162 -5.35 -13.24 11.49
N VAL A 163 -5.69 -11.94 11.42
CA VAL A 163 -6.93 -11.47 10.78
C VAL A 163 -6.97 -11.89 9.31
N LEU A 164 -5.90 -11.63 8.54
CA LEU A 164 -5.86 -11.99 7.12
C LEU A 164 -5.97 -13.50 6.91
N LEU A 165 -5.24 -14.28 7.70
CA LEU A 165 -5.28 -15.75 7.61
C LEU A 165 -6.65 -16.30 7.99
N SER A 166 -7.35 -15.73 9.00
CA SER A 166 -8.71 -16.12 9.34
C SER A 166 -9.71 -15.85 8.20
N PHE A 167 -9.41 -14.87 7.36
CA PHE A 167 -10.19 -14.58 6.15
C PHE A 167 -9.74 -15.40 4.94
N GLY A 168 -8.69 -16.21 5.06
CA GLY A 168 -8.09 -16.96 3.95
C GLY A 168 -7.30 -16.08 2.99
N LEU A 169 -6.87 -14.91 3.43
CA LEU A 169 -6.10 -13.95 2.65
C LEU A 169 -4.59 -14.13 2.83
N ASN A 170 -3.83 -13.94 1.77
CA ASN A 170 -2.38 -14.11 1.77
C ASN A 170 -1.65 -12.80 2.18
N PRO A 171 -0.97 -12.74 3.33
CA PRO A 171 -0.18 -11.57 3.73
C PRO A 171 0.92 -11.18 2.74
N GLY A 172 1.41 -12.11 1.94
CA GLY A 172 2.50 -11.87 0.95
C GLY A 172 2.15 -10.89 -0.17
N ARG A 173 0.87 -10.55 -0.34
CA ARG A 173 0.41 -9.50 -1.25
C ARG A 173 0.31 -8.13 -0.58
N VAL A 174 0.54 -8.04 0.72
CA VAL A 174 0.44 -6.80 1.50
C VAL A 174 1.83 -6.28 1.84
N VAL A 175 2.07 -5.01 1.54
CA VAL A 175 3.28 -4.27 1.86
C VAL A 175 2.98 -3.30 2.98
N ILE A 176 3.62 -3.47 4.12
CA ILE A 176 3.53 -2.54 5.25
C ILE A 176 4.47 -1.37 5.01
N GLU A 177 3.93 -0.17 4.92
CA GLU A 177 4.69 1.04 4.67
C GLU A 177 5.05 1.75 5.98
N LEU A 178 6.33 1.71 6.33
CA LEU A 178 6.87 2.33 7.53
C LEU A 178 7.07 3.84 7.33
N PRO A 179 6.64 4.69 8.29
CA PRO A 179 6.81 6.13 8.21
C PRO A 179 8.28 6.54 8.30
N ALA A 180 8.61 7.71 7.76
CA ALA A 180 9.97 8.26 7.74
C ALA A 180 10.61 8.34 9.13
N ALA A 181 9.82 8.70 10.15
CA ALA A 181 10.29 8.75 11.54
C ALA A 181 10.76 7.38 12.07
N ALA A 182 10.10 6.29 11.68
CA ALA A 182 10.54 4.93 12.05
C ALA A 182 11.81 4.53 11.29
N VAL A 183 11.90 4.89 10.00
CA VAL A 183 13.06 4.61 9.14
C VAL A 183 14.30 5.38 9.58
N ALA A 184 14.15 6.57 10.15
CA ALA A 184 15.25 7.36 10.71
C ALA A 184 15.99 6.64 11.87
N HIS A 185 15.33 5.69 12.54
CA HIS A 185 15.91 4.95 13.66
C HIS A 185 16.39 3.56 13.23
N ARG A 186 17.66 3.43 12.91
CA ARG A 186 18.30 2.24 12.32
C ARG A 186 17.93 0.91 13.03
N THR A 187 18.07 0.85 14.35
CA THR A 187 17.76 -0.37 15.11
C THR A 187 16.26 -0.68 15.08
N PHE A 188 15.44 0.35 15.18
CA PHE A 188 13.99 0.19 15.20
C PHE A 188 13.44 -0.27 13.85
N VAL A 189 13.90 0.30 12.74
CA VAL A 189 13.48 -0.15 11.41
C VAL A 189 13.89 -1.61 11.15
N GLY A 190 15.08 -2.02 11.58
CA GLY A 190 15.52 -3.42 11.47
C GLY A 190 14.63 -4.38 12.26
N TYR A 191 14.23 -4.00 13.47
CA TYR A 191 13.32 -4.77 14.30
C TYR A 191 11.93 -4.86 13.65
N LEU A 192 11.34 -3.73 13.22
CA LEU A 192 10.02 -3.69 12.58
C LEU A 192 9.99 -4.54 11.31
N THR A 193 11.01 -4.39 10.45
CA THR A 193 11.11 -5.14 9.19
C THR A 193 11.07 -6.64 9.45
N LYS A 194 11.92 -7.12 10.34
CA LYS A 194 11.95 -8.55 10.70
C LYS A 194 10.63 -9.02 11.31
N SER A 195 10.02 -8.18 12.15
CA SER A 195 8.74 -8.50 12.79
C SER A 195 7.63 -8.70 11.76
N TYR A 196 7.46 -7.77 10.81
CA TYR A 196 6.44 -7.90 9.77
C TYR A 196 6.74 -9.03 8.77
N GLN A 197 8.00 -9.15 8.31
CA GLN A 197 8.39 -10.20 7.36
C GLN A 197 8.22 -11.62 7.94
N ARG A 198 8.42 -11.79 9.25
CA ARG A 198 8.16 -13.06 9.96
C ARG A 198 6.70 -13.54 9.80
N TYR A 199 5.76 -12.61 9.64
CA TYR A 199 4.33 -12.89 9.44
C TYR A 199 3.90 -12.87 7.98
N GLY A 200 4.86 -12.90 7.05
CA GLY A 200 4.61 -13.02 5.62
C GLY A 200 4.37 -11.71 4.89
N PHE A 201 4.38 -10.56 5.57
CA PHE A 201 4.25 -9.26 4.92
C PHE A 201 5.52 -8.87 4.19
N LYS A 202 5.39 -8.07 3.14
CA LYS A 202 6.48 -7.25 2.61
C LYS A 202 6.55 -5.93 3.37
N VAL A 203 7.71 -5.29 3.35
CA VAL A 203 7.93 -4.01 4.07
C VAL A 203 8.54 -2.98 3.16
N ALA A 204 7.94 -1.80 3.11
CA ALA A 204 8.45 -0.61 2.46
C ALA A 204 8.84 0.44 3.51
N GLY A 205 9.93 1.17 3.30
CA GLY A 205 10.36 2.26 4.17
C GLY A 205 10.33 3.60 3.45
N ASN A 206 9.66 4.60 4.01
CA ASN A 206 9.74 5.97 3.53
C ASN A 206 11.07 6.59 4.02
N LEU A 207 11.93 6.98 3.07
CA LEU A 207 13.19 7.64 3.40
C LEU A 207 12.93 9.09 3.84
N PRO A 208 13.38 9.51 5.04
CA PRO A 208 13.26 10.90 5.47
C PRO A 208 14.12 11.85 4.64
N ASN A 209 15.23 11.34 4.10
CA ASN A 209 16.11 12.01 3.15
C ASN A 209 16.95 10.99 2.38
N ALA A 210 17.60 11.43 1.32
CA ALA A 210 18.36 10.55 0.44
C ALA A 210 19.52 9.81 1.12
N GLY A 211 20.17 10.42 2.10
CA GLY A 211 21.29 9.83 2.84
C GLY A 211 20.91 8.59 3.66
N GLN A 212 19.65 8.48 4.05
CA GLN A 212 19.16 7.35 4.83
C GLN A 212 19.16 6.02 4.08
N ILE A 213 19.24 6.01 2.74
CA ILE A 213 19.31 4.77 1.97
C ILE A 213 20.53 3.91 2.37
N LEU A 214 21.64 4.56 2.75
CA LEU A 214 22.84 3.87 3.21
C LEU A 214 22.65 3.19 4.57
N SER A 215 21.91 3.85 5.47
CA SER A 215 21.66 3.33 6.81
C SER A 215 20.68 2.16 6.82
N VAL A 216 19.74 2.16 5.89
CA VAL A 216 18.68 1.14 5.79
C VAL A 216 19.24 -0.19 5.30
N SER A 217 20.22 -0.18 4.39
CA SER A 217 20.73 -1.38 3.73
C SER A 217 21.38 -2.39 4.67
N ASP A 218 22.06 -1.91 5.71
CA ASP A 218 22.89 -2.78 6.58
C ASP A 218 22.06 -3.53 7.64
N MET A 219 20.94 -2.99 8.06
CA MET A 219 20.19 -3.49 9.21
C MET A 219 18.80 -4.02 8.89
N ALA A 220 18.19 -3.51 7.83
CA ALA A 220 16.83 -3.83 7.42
C ALA A 220 16.81 -4.20 5.95
N ARG A 221 16.58 -5.48 5.64
CA ARG A 221 16.31 -5.89 4.25
C ARG A 221 14.86 -5.53 3.89
N LEU A 222 14.62 -4.25 3.66
CA LEU A 222 13.34 -3.77 3.15
C LEU A 222 13.07 -4.36 1.77
N ASP A 223 11.81 -4.68 1.50
CA ASP A 223 11.38 -5.13 0.17
C ASP A 223 11.29 -3.96 -0.81
N PHE A 224 11.02 -2.75 -0.29
CA PHE A 224 10.95 -1.50 -1.06
C PHE A 224 11.45 -0.33 -0.22
N VAL A 225 11.96 0.70 -0.89
CA VAL A 225 12.15 2.03 -0.30
C VAL A 225 11.36 3.05 -1.12
N LYS A 226 10.84 4.07 -0.43
CA LYS A 226 10.11 5.17 -1.08
C LYS A 226 10.80 6.49 -0.76
N MET A 227 10.87 7.38 -1.75
CA MET A 227 11.44 8.71 -1.61
C MET A 227 10.52 9.73 -2.29
N ASP A 228 10.32 10.86 -1.61
CA ASP A 228 9.60 12.00 -2.18
C ASP A 228 10.32 12.55 -3.42
N ALA A 229 9.62 12.55 -4.56
CA ALA A 229 10.17 12.95 -5.84
C ALA A 229 10.62 14.41 -5.83
N THR A 230 9.79 15.30 -5.27
CA THR A 230 10.10 16.73 -5.21
C THR A 230 11.37 17.00 -4.40
N SER A 231 11.52 16.33 -3.25
CA SER A 231 12.73 16.45 -2.44
C SER A 231 13.96 15.90 -3.13
N ALA A 232 13.86 14.74 -3.78
CA ALA A 232 14.99 14.13 -4.50
C ALA A 232 15.45 14.97 -5.69
N LEU A 233 14.53 15.54 -6.45
CA LEU A 233 14.81 16.42 -7.58
C LEU A 233 15.46 17.73 -7.12
N ARG A 234 14.86 18.40 -6.12
CA ARG A 234 15.39 19.64 -5.55
C ARG A 234 16.83 19.49 -5.05
N ASP A 235 17.10 18.38 -4.38
CA ASP A 235 18.40 18.13 -3.77
C ASP A 235 19.39 17.44 -4.74
N SER A 236 19.03 17.28 -6.02
CA SER A 236 19.82 16.61 -7.09
C SER A 236 20.25 15.18 -6.71
N MET A 237 19.43 14.49 -5.92
CA MET A 237 19.74 13.18 -5.35
C MET A 237 19.14 12.01 -6.12
N VAL A 238 18.39 12.23 -7.22
CA VAL A 238 17.75 11.16 -7.99
C VAL A 238 18.78 10.14 -8.50
N LYS A 239 19.80 10.59 -9.25
CA LYS A 239 20.85 9.71 -9.80
C LYS A 239 21.62 8.94 -8.73
N PRO A 240 22.11 9.55 -7.64
CA PRO A 240 22.73 8.84 -6.53
C PRO A 240 21.81 7.78 -5.91
N LEU A 241 20.54 8.12 -5.67
CA LEU A 241 19.57 7.19 -5.08
C LEU A 241 19.32 5.98 -5.98
N VAL A 242 19.08 6.18 -7.27
CA VAL A 242 18.90 5.08 -8.25
C VAL A 242 20.12 4.17 -8.26
N SER A 243 21.34 4.75 -8.31
CA SER A 243 22.59 3.97 -8.31
C SER A 243 22.76 3.16 -7.01
N TYR A 244 22.45 3.73 -5.86
CA TYR A 244 22.54 3.03 -4.58
C TYR A 244 21.47 1.93 -4.46
N ALA A 245 20.22 2.23 -4.81
CA ALA A 245 19.15 1.26 -4.79
C ALA A 245 19.46 0.03 -5.66
N ALA A 246 20.01 0.25 -6.85
CA ALA A 246 20.44 -0.81 -7.76
C ALA A 246 21.56 -1.68 -7.13
N ARG A 247 22.58 -1.05 -6.53
CA ARG A 247 23.68 -1.78 -5.84
C ARG A 247 23.18 -2.61 -4.66
N LEU A 248 22.22 -2.08 -3.91
CA LEU A 248 21.61 -2.76 -2.76
C LEU A 248 20.54 -3.79 -3.17
N ARG A 249 20.16 -3.79 -4.44
CA ARG A 249 19.04 -4.59 -4.98
C ARG A 249 17.74 -4.36 -4.23
N ILE A 250 17.48 -3.11 -3.87
CA ILE A 250 16.25 -2.69 -3.21
C ILE A 250 15.43 -1.87 -4.22
N PRO A 251 14.22 -2.28 -4.59
CA PRO A 251 13.33 -1.48 -5.43
C PRO A 251 13.06 -0.11 -4.81
N LEU A 252 13.34 0.96 -5.57
CA LEU A 252 13.13 2.35 -5.17
C LEU A 252 11.91 2.91 -5.90
N ILE A 253 10.95 3.44 -5.13
CA ILE A 253 9.73 4.08 -5.62
C ILE A 253 9.85 5.58 -5.36
N PHE A 254 9.77 6.40 -6.40
CA PHE A 254 9.61 7.84 -6.26
C PHE A 254 8.12 8.16 -6.14
N ASN A 255 7.72 8.64 -4.96
CA ASN A 255 6.33 8.99 -4.69
C ASN A 255 6.09 10.51 -4.82
N ARG A 256 4.81 10.91 -4.81
CA ARG A 256 4.36 12.31 -4.92
C ARG A 256 4.85 13.02 -6.18
N VAL A 257 4.96 12.31 -7.28
CA VAL A 257 5.25 12.95 -8.59
C VAL A 257 4.07 13.87 -8.92
N ALA A 258 4.30 15.19 -8.84
CA ALA A 258 3.23 16.17 -8.84
C ALA A 258 2.72 16.51 -10.25
N ASP A 259 3.61 16.56 -11.21
CA ASP A 259 3.32 17.04 -12.58
C ASP A 259 4.19 16.34 -13.64
N THR A 260 3.87 16.60 -14.90
CA THR A 260 4.55 16.03 -16.05
C THR A 260 6.04 16.42 -16.11
N ALA A 261 6.39 17.63 -15.70
CA ALA A 261 7.78 18.10 -15.73
C ALA A 261 8.65 17.29 -14.75
N GLN A 262 8.17 17.04 -13.53
CA GLN A 262 8.84 16.15 -12.59
C GLN A 262 8.96 14.72 -13.13
N PHE A 263 7.91 14.21 -13.76
CA PHE A 263 7.92 12.87 -14.35
C PHE A 263 8.97 12.76 -15.46
N GLU A 264 9.01 13.71 -16.39
CA GLU A 264 10.01 13.76 -17.46
C GLU A 264 11.45 13.86 -16.92
N GLN A 265 11.66 14.64 -15.84
CA GLN A 265 12.96 14.69 -15.18
C GLN A 265 13.36 13.33 -14.58
N LEU A 266 12.44 12.63 -13.92
CA LEU A 266 12.71 11.30 -13.36
C LEU A 266 13.05 10.27 -14.44
N GLN A 267 12.40 10.33 -15.60
CA GLN A 267 12.69 9.43 -16.74
C GLN A 267 14.12 9.54 -17.26
N GLN A 268 14.81 10.68 -17.06
CA GLN A 268 16.20 10.87 -17.47
C GLN A 268 17.23 10.09 -16.63
N TYR A 269 16.80 9.48 -15.51
CA TYR A 269 17.68 8.84 -14.52
C TYR A 269 17.46 7.34 -14.33
N ASP A 270 16.90 6.63 -15.29
CA ASP A 270 16.61 5.19 -15.21
C ASP A 270 15.72 4.85 -13.98
N VAL A 271 14.81 5.74 -13.62
CA VAL A 271 13.83 5.50 -12.56
C VAL A 271 12.86 4.42 -13.03
N ARG A 272 12.61 3.43 -12.17
CA ARG A 272 11.74 2.32 -12.51
C ARG A 272 10.32 2.45 -11.92
N PHE A 273 10.20 2.83 -10.66
CA PHE A 273 8.90 2.86 -10.01
C PHE A 273 8.52 4.28 -9.61
N VAL A 274 7.29 4.65 -9.95
CA VAL A 274 6.74 5.99 -9.71
C VAL A 274 5.31 5.93 -9.19
N GLN A 275 4.94 6.94 -8.39
CA GLN A 275 3.62 7.13 -7.84
C GLN A 275 3.34 8.61 -7.67
N GLY A 276 2.13 9.07 -7.89
CA GLY A 276 1.78 10.47 -7.59
C GLY A 276 0.56 10.98 -8.35
N PRO A 277 0.12 12.19 -8.01
CA PRO A 277 -1.10 12.79 -8.57
C PRO A 277 -1.04 12.99 -10.08
N VAL A 278 0.15 13.12 -10.68
CA VAL A 278 0.28 13.22 -12.15
C VAL A 278 -0.36 12.02 -12.89
N PHE A 279 -0.44 10.87 -12.23
CA PHE A 279 -1.03 9.64 -12.78
C PHE A 279 -2.52 9.48 -12.47
N ALA A 280 -3.04 10.30 -11.58
CA ALA A 280 -4.45 10.32 -11.24
C ALA A 280 -5.21 11.07 -12.34
N SER A 281 -5.85 10.35 -13.27
CA SER A 281 -7.00 10.95 -13.94
C SER A 281 -8.09 11.11 -12.87
N GLN A 282 -8.70 12.30 -12.77
CA GLN A 282 -9.67 12.66 -11.73
C GLN A 282 -10.83 11.65 -11.55
N ASP A 283 -11.07 10.79 -12.54
CA ASP A 283 -12.15 9.80 -12.53
C ASP A 283 -11.76 8.43 -11.96
N LYS A 284 -10.48 8.13 -11.70
CA LYS A 284 -10.03 6.77 -11.35
C LYS A 284 -9.88 6.49 -9.85
N LEU A 285 -9.82 7.50 -8.99
CA LEU A 285 -9.78 7.31 -7.54
C LEU A 285 -11.11 6.78 -6.96
N VAL A 286 -12.21 6.95 -7.70
CA VAL A 286 -13.56 6.62 -7.23
C VAL A 286 -14.15 5.36 -7.88
N GLN A 287 -13.69 4.91 -9.05
CA GLN A 287 -14.48 3.99 -9.90
C GLN A 287 -14.02 2.54 -10.01
N ARG A 288 -12.94 2.09 -9.37
CA ARG A 288 -12.54 0.67 -9.47
C ARG A 288 -13.17 -0.26 -8.43
N GLY A 289 -14.31 0.12 -7.87
CA GLY A 289 -15.14 -0.72 -7.01
C GLY A 289 -16.44 -1.23 -7.66
N THR A 290 -16.67 -0.93 -8.93
CA THR A 290 -17.91 -1.31 -9.63
C THR A 290 -17.60 -2.07 -10.91
N VAL A 291 -17.52 -3.38 -10.82
CA VAL A 291 -17.94 -4.35 -11.84
C VAL A 291 -18.51 -5.57 -11.13
#